data_6902b0c6ad5dc58f0683f4743df2674a
#
_entry.id   6902b0c6ad5dc58f0683f4743df2674a
#
_cell.length_a   1.000
_cell.length_b   1.000
_cell.length_c   1.000
_cell.angle_alpha   90.00
_cell.angle_beta   90.00
_cell.angle_gamma   90.00
#
_symmetry.space_group_name_H-M   'P 1'
#
loop_
_entity.id
_entity.type
_entity.pdbx_description
1 polymer ?
#
loop_
_entity_poly.entity_id
_entity_poly.type
_entity_poly.pdbx_seq_one_letter_code
_entity_poly.pdbx_strand_id
1 'polypeptide(L)'
;MTAFEMPPAKTQSAAPVKPVDMAAIARAAAILEAGGLVAMPTETVYGLAADADQEAAVTATYRAKGRPLNHPLIVHVASADDIPWWAEITPEAQKLADRYWPGPLTMVLKKKPRCGSWVTGGQDTVALRCPSHPWAHALLAAYGGPEHRGLTAPSANSFGRISPSTAQHVREDLGEKPAGKLDLILDGGPCEFGIESTMINLSGSHPEILRHGVITRAMLEEVLDCPVPDAGADAPRASGRLKSHYAPKTRAELLPAAQLPERAAELASEGIVLAVMGPQMLRALLPANAELAAFVEAPDDVLSYGASLYEALHELDHAFEGNDCTRGRIPVSYTHLRAHETLSDL
;
A
#
# COMPACT_ATOMS: atom_id res chain seq x y z
N MET A 1 21.36 -1.74 -19.53
CA MET A 1 20.59 -0.67 -18.90
C MET A 1 20.65 -0.92 -17.42
N THR A 2 21.23 -0.03 -16.64
CA THR A 2 21.31 -0.14 -15.18
C THR A 2 19.90 0.15 -14.64
N ALA A 3 19.37 -0.80 -13.89
CA ALA A 3 18.13 -0.58 -13.12
C ALA A 3 18.30 0.69 -12.27
N PHE A 4 17.25 1.48 -12.18
CA PHE A 4 17.24 2.64 -11.30
C PHE A 4 17.25 2.13 -9.86
N GLU A 5 18.39 2.26 -9.21
CA GLU A 5 18.49 2.09 -7.77
C GLU A 5 17.96 3.36 -7.11
N MET A 6 16.76 3.26 -6.56
CA MET A 6 16.31 4.25 -5.57
C MET A 6 17.27 4.18 -4.37
N PRO A 7 17.67 5.32 -3.78
CA PRO A 7 18.44 5.27 -2.55
C PRO A 7 17.60 4.50 -1.51
N PRO A 8 18.17 3.50 -0.82
CA PRO A 8 17.46 2.75 0.20
C PRO A 8 16.95 3.73 1.27
N ALA A 9 15.68 3.57 1.65
CA ALA A 9 15.15 4.27 2.81
C ALA A 9 16.02 3.89 4.02
N LYS A 10 16.61 4.89 4.69
CA LYS A 10 17.39 4.67 5.92
C LYS A 10 16.42 4.44 7.08
N THR A 11 15.74 3.31 7.08
CA THR A 11 14.97 2.90 8.25
C THR A 11 15.93 2.43 9.33
N GLN A 12 15.87 3.00 10.51
CA GLN A 12 16.69 2.61 11.65
C GLN A 12 16.42 1.19 12.15
N SER A 13 15.45 0.47 11.56
CA SER A 13 15.01 -0.85 12.03
C SER A 13 14.46 -1.79 10.95
N ALA A 14 14.71 -1.58 9.67
CA ALA A 14 14.25 -2.56 8.68
C ALA A 14 15.07 -3.85 8.81
N ALA A 15 14.47 -4.89 9.39
CA ALA A 15 15.02 -6.23 9.28
C ALA A 15 15.22 -6.57 7.79
N PRO A 16 16.33 -7.23 7.41
CA PRO A 16 16.61 -7.52 6.02
C PRO A 16 15.50 -8.37 5.40
N VAL A 17 15.25 -8.15 4.10
CA VAL A 17 14.38 -9.04 3.30
C VAL A 17 14.85 -10.49 3.50
N LYS A 18 13.94 -11.38 3.87
CA LYS A 18 14.26 -12.79 4.10
C LYS A 18 14.60 -13.48 2.78
N PRO A 19 15.54 -14.45 2.79
CA PRO A 19 15.80 -15.27 1.60
C PRO A 19 14.52 -15.93 1.09
N VAL A 20 14.36 -16.01 -0.25
CA VAL A 20 13.18 -16.62 -0.86
C VAL A 20 13.18 -18.13 -0.61
N ASP A 21 12.10 -18.63 -0.02
CA ASP A 21 11.84 -20.06 0.14
C ASP A 21 11.03 -20.57 -1.08
N MET A 22 11.70 -21.25 -2.01
CA MET A 22 11.06 -21.78 -3.22
C MET A 22 10.02 -22.87 -2.93
N ALA A 23 10.11 -23.58 -1.81
CA ALA A 23 9.07 -24.54 -1.41
C ALA A 23 7.80 -23.79 -0.95
N ALA A 24 7.95 -22.70 -0.22
CA ALA A 24 6.82 -21.81 0.13
C ALA A 24 6.21 -21.18 -1.11
N ILE A 25 7.02 -20.74 -2.09
CA ILE A 25 6.55 -20.21 -3.37
C ILE A 25 5.73 -21.24 -4.14
N ALA A 26 6.23 -22.48 -4.28
CA ALA A 26 5.50 -23.54 -4.97
C ALA A 26 4.16 -23.89 -4.27
N ARG A 27 4.16 -23.90 -2.93
CA ARG A 27 2.92 -24.07 -2.17
C ARG A 27 1.93 -22.93 -2.37
N ALA A 28 2.42 -21.69 -2.38
CA ALA A 28 1.59 -20.51 -2.64
C ALA A 28 0.97 -20.54 -4.05
N ALA A 29 1.76 -20.89 -5.07
CA ALA A 29 1.27 -21.03 -6.44
C ALA A 29 0.16 -22.09 -6.54
N ALA A 30 0.33 -23.26 -5.94
CA ALA A 30 -0.69 -24.31 -5.93
C ALA A 30 -1.99 -23.88 -5.22
N ILE A 31 -1.89 -23.10 -4.11
CA ILE A 31 -3.05 -22.54 -3.42
C ILE A 31 -3.79 -21.57 -4.33
N LEU A 32 -3.08 -20.68 -5.03
CA LEU A 32 -3.66 -19.70 -5.95
C LEU A 32 -4.32 -20.38 -7.16
N GLU A 33 -3.71 -21.42 -7.74
CA GLU A 33 -4.30 -22.25 -8.80
C GLU A 33 -5.62 -22.89 -8.37
N ALA A 34 -5.72 -23.31 -7.11
CA ALA A 34 -6.93 -23.86 -6.52
C ALA A 34 -7.99 -22.79 -6.14
N GLY A 35 -7.73 -21.50 -6.44
CA GLY A 35 -8.64 -20.39 -6.12
C GLY A 35 -8.55 -19.89 -4.68
N GLY A 36 -7.47 -20.24 -3.96
CA GLY A 36 -7.21 -19.80 -2.60
C GLY A 36 -6.63 -18.38 -2.53
N LEU A 37 -6.45 -17.88 -1.31
CA LEU A 37 -5.96 -16.53 -0.98
C LEU A 37 -4.60 -16.60 -0.29
N VAL A 38 -3.62 -15.88 -0.82
CA VAL A 38 -2.25 -15.83 -0.27
C VAL A 38 -1.87 -14.37 0.01
N ALA A 39 -1.43 -14.07 1.23
CA ALA A 39 -0.76 -12.79 1.47
C ALA A 39 0.69 -12.89 1.01
N MET A 40 1.14 -11.94 0.19
CA MET A 40 2.50 -11.87 -0.32
C MET A 40 3.15 -10.52 0.02
N PRO A 41 4.44 -10.50 0.42
CA PRO A 41 5.19 -9.28 0.61
C PRO A 41 5.43 -8.58 -0.73
N THR A 42 5.33 -7.26 -0.75
CA THR A 42 5.86 -6.42 -1.82
C THR A 42 6.79 -5.36 -1.24
N GLU A 43 7.49 -4.60 -2.07
CA GLU A 43 8.33 -3.50 -1.61
C GLU A 43 7.52 -2.34 -1.00
N THR A 44 6.21 -2.27 -1.29
CA THR A 44 5.30 -1.23 -0.79
C THR A 44 4.53 -1.68 0.47
N VAL A 45 3.57 -2.58 0.31
CA VAL A 45 2.77 -3.17 1.39
C VAL A 45 2.51 -4.65 1.09
N TYR A 46 2.13 -5.44 2.09
CA TYR A 46 1.67 -6.81 1.84
C TYR A 46 0.38 -6.80 1.01
N GLY A 47 0.35 -7.58 -0.06
CA GLY A 47 -0.78 -7.74 -0.97
C GLY A 47 -1.55 -9.04 -0.71
N LEU A 48 -2.87 -9.00 -0.81
CA LEU A 48 -3.73 -10.18 -0.77
C LEU A 48 -3.90 -10.74 -2.18
N ALA A 49 -3.06 -11.71 -2.53
CA ALA A 49 -3.02 -12.33 -3.85
C ALA A 49 -4.18 -13.30 -4.07
N ALA A 50 -4.79 -13.19 -5.25
CA ALA A 50 -5.76 -14.13 -5.79
C ALA A 50 -5.61 -14.18 -7.32
N ASP A 51 -5.95 -15.32 -7.95
CA ASP A 51 -5.94 -15.47 -9.41
C ASP A 51 -6.89 -14.46 -10.07
N ALA A 52 -6.34 -13.58 -10.91
CA ALA A 52 -7.11 -12.53 -11.59
C ALA A 52 -8.05 -13.07 -12.68
N ASP A 53 -7.76 -14.25 -13.24
CA ASP A 53 -8.58 -14.92 -14.24
C ASP A 53 -9.76 -15.69 -13.61
N GLN A 54 -9.74 -15.95 -12.28
CA GLN A 54 -10.79 -16.66 -11.54
C GLN A 54 -11.72 -15.70 -10.79
N GLU A 55 -12.92 -15.45 -11.32
CA GLU A 55 -13.92 -14.58 -10.66
C GLU A 55 -14.22 -14.99 -9.21
N ALA A 56 -14.28 -16.30 -8.95
CA ALA A 56 -14.55 -16.81 -7.60
C ALA A 56 -13.44 -16.44 -6.60
N ALA A 57 -12.16 -16.53 -7.01
CA ALA A 57 -11.00 -16.17 -6.19
C ALA A 57 -10.96 -14.65 -5.92
N VAL A 58 -11.20 -13.84 -6.96
CA VAL A 58 -11.29 -12.40 -6.82
C VAL A 58 -12.46 -12.00 -5.90
N THR A 59 -13.61 -12.64 -6.05
CA THR A 59 -14.76 -12.42 -5.16
C THR A 59 -14.45 -12.80 -3.72
N ALA A 60 -13.69 -13.88 -3.50
CA ALA A 60 -13.25 -14.27 -2.15
C ALA A 60 -12.34 -13.18 -1.52
N THR A 61 -11.49 -12.52 -2.32
CA THR A 61 -10.69 -11.35 -1.87
C THR A 61 -11.58 -10.22 -1.35
N TYR A 62 -12.63 -9.84 -2.10
CA TYR A 62 -13.56 -8.81 -1.66
C TYR A 62 -14.26 -9.18 -0.34
N ARG A 63 -14.70 -10.45 -0.20
CA ARG A 63 -15.34 -10.96 1.03
C ARG A 63 -14.36 -10.95 2.22
N ALA A 64 -13.14 -11.44 2.03
CA ALA A 64 -12.12 -11.49 3.09
C ALA A 64 -11.83 -10.10 3.66
N LYS A 65 -11.76 -9.08 2.79
CA LYS A 65 -11.49 -7.69 3.15
C LYS A 65 -12.74 -6.92 3.61
N GLY A 66 -13.96 -7.37 3.33
CA GLY A 66 -15.18 -6.55 3.45
C GLY A 66 -15.19 -5.37 2.45
N ARG A 67 -14.53 -5.52 1.29
CA ARG A 67 -14.38 -4.48 0.26
C ARG A 67 -15.59 -4.46 -0.67
N PRO A 68 -16.12 -3.27 -1.07
CA PRO A 68 -17.19 -3.19 -2.08
C PRO A 68 -16.72 -3.67 -3.45
N LEU A 69 -17.57 -4.43 -4.17
CA LEU A 69 -17.26 -5.04 -5.47
C LEU A 69 -16.97 -4.04 -6.61
N ASN A 70 -17.44 -2.80 -6.47
CA ASN A 70 -17.21 -1.73 -7.45
C ASN A 70 -15.86 -1.02 -7.30
N HIS A 71 -15.03 -1.41 -6.32
CA HIS A 71 -13.68 -0.87 -6.15
C HIS A 71 -12.68 -1.73 -6.92
N PRO A 72 -12.04 -1.21 -7.99
CA PRO A 72 -11.12 -1.98 -8.83
C PRO A 72 -9.90 -2.49 -8.05
N LEU A 73 -9.32 -3.56 -8.54
CA LEU A 73 -8.10 -4.17 -8.02
C LEU A 73 -6.94 -3.96 -8.99
N ILE A 74 -5.71 -3.98 -8.46
CA ILE A 74 -4.49 -3.95 -9.26
C ILE A 74 -4.12 -5.39 -9.62
N VAL A 75 -3.87 -5.67 -10.89
CA VAL A 75 -3.30 -6.93 -11.34
C VAL A 75 -1.77 -6.82 -11.30
N HIS A 76 -1.15 -7.73 -10.59
CA HIS A 76 0.30 -7.85 -10.51
C HIS A 76 0.77 -8.88 -11.53
N VAL A 77 1.81 -8.51 -12.28
CA VAL A 77 2.39 -9.31 -13.38
C VAL A 77 3.88 -9.54 -13.14
N ALA A 78 4.45 -10.56 -13.80
CA ALA A 78 5.85 -10.93 -13.63
C ALA A 78 6.80 -9.98 -14.35
N SER A 79 6.37 -9.40 -15.47
CA SER A 79 7.20 -8.49 -16.27
C SER A 79 6.36 -7.50 -17.08
N ALA A 80 7.03 -6.54 -17.73
CA ALA A 80 6.40 -5.63 -18.68
C ALA A 80 5.86 -6.35 -19.93
N ASP A 81 6.43 -7.51 -20.29
CA ASP A 81 5.98 -8.32 -21.41
C ASP A 81 4.56 -8.89 -21.22
N ASP A 82 4.06 -8.87 -20.00
CA ASP A 82 2.70 -9.30 -19.68
C ASP A 82 1.65 -8.22 -19.96
N ILE A 83 2.04 -6.93 -20.06
CA ILE A 83 1.10 -5.83 -20.29
C ILE A 83 0.16 -6.09 -21.48
N PRO A 84 0.66 -6.51 -22.67
CA PRO A 84 -0.18 -6.72 -23.84
C PRO A 84 -1.28 -7.78 -23.69
N TRP A 85 -1.19 -8.62 -22.67
CA TRP A 85 -2.22 -9.64 -22.37
C TRP A 85 -3.41 -9.08 -21.58
N TRP A 86 -3.16 -8.03 -20.78
CA TRP A 86 -4.13 -7.43 -19.86
C TRP A 86 -4.67 -6.10 -20.34
N ALA A 87 -3.85 -5.30 -21.04
CA ALA A 87 -4.16 -3.94 -21.42
C ALA A 87 -3.59 -3.55 -22.79
N GLU A 88 -4.08 -2.42 -23.31
CA GLU A 88 -3.47 -1.74 -24.45
C GLU A 88 -2.22 -1.01 -23.97
N ILE A 89 -1.06 -1.36 -24.52
CA ILE A 89 0.19 -0.69 -24.20
C ILE A 89 0.32 0.61 -24.99
N THR A 90 0.70 1.70 -24.31
CA THR A 90 1.00 2.99 -24.95
C THR A 90 2.51 3.25 -24.90
N PRO A 91 3.06 4.15 -25.75
CA PRO A 91 4.47 4.52 -25.67
C PRO A 91 4.89 5.04 -24.30
N GLU A 92 4.01 5.78 -23.61
CA GLU A 92 4.20 6.30 -22.26
C GLU A 92 4.29 5.15 -21.24
N ALA A 93 3.39 4.17 -21.36
CA ALA A 93 3.40 2.98 -20.50
C ALA A 93 4.70 2.19 -20.67
N GLN A 94 5.18 2.03 -21.92
CA GLN A 94 6.44 1.34 -22.17
C GLN A 94 7.62 2.09 -21.54
N LYS A 95 7.74 3.42 -21.75
CA LYS A 95 8.80 4.22 -21.15
C LYS A 95 8.83 4.11 -19.62
N LEU A 96 7.66 4.17 -18.98
CA LEU A 96 7.55 4.06 -17.53
C LEU A 96 7.85 2.65 -17.02
N ALA A 97 7.43 1.60 -17.75
CA ALA A 97 7.77 0.23 -17.43
C ALA A 97 9.28 -0.01 -17.54
N ASP A 98 9.92 0.43 -18.62
CA ASP A 98 11.37 0.31 -18.84
C ASP A 98 12.19 1.01 -17.74
N ARG A 99 11.61 2.04 -17.12
CA ARG A 99 12.30 2.86 -16.10
C ARG A 99 12.04 2.40 -14.69
N TYR A 100 10.79 1.99 -14.37
CA TYR A 100 10.34 1.78 -12.99
C TYR A 100 9.82 0.38 -12.68
N TRP A 101 9.79 -0.53 -13.65
CA TRP A 101 9.45 -1.93 -13.41
C TRP A 101 10.66 -2.85 -13.54
N PRO A 102 10.79 -3.82 -12.63
CA PRO A 102 9.98 -4.05 -11.42
C PRO A 102 10.10 -2.90 -10.41
N GLY A 103 8.97 -2.49 -9.78
CA GLY A 103 8.99 -1.40 -8.79
C GLY A 103 7.64 -0.85 -8.35
N PRO A 104 7.67 0.26 -7.58
CA PRO A 104 6.51 0.81 -6.88
C PRO A 104 5.65 1.73 -7.77
N LEU A 105 5.51 1.41 -9.07
CA LEU A 105 4.65 2.13 -10.01
C LEU A 105 3.49 1.26 -10.48
N THR A 106 2.27 1.77 -10.36
CA THR A 106 1.05 1.19 -10.91
C THR A 106 0.57 2.03 -12.08
N MET A 107 0.31 1.41 -13.23
CA MET A 107 -0.20 2.07 -14.42
C MET A 107 -1.65 1.65 -14.68
N VAL A 108 -2.55 2.62 -14.89
CA VAL A 108 -3.94 2.40 -15.29
C VAL A 108 -4.04 2.60 -16.78
N LEU A 109 -4.45 1.55 -17.48
CA LEU A 109 -4.49 1.43 -18.94
C LEU A 109 -5.88 0.96 -19.41
N LYS A 110 -6.20 1.13 -20.69
CA LYS A 110 -7.39 0.53 -21.29
C LYS A 110 -7.27 -1.00 -21.25
N LYS A 111 -8.26 -1.66 -20.66
CA LYS A 111 -8.24 -3.12 -20.49
C LYS A 111 -8.48 -3.86 -21.78
N LYS A 112 -7.92 -5.06 -21.88
CA LYS A 112 -8.29 -6.05 -22.89
C LYS A 112 -9.43 -6.97 -22.40
N PRO A 113 -10.11 -7.70 -23.31
CA PRO A 113 -11.24 -8.58 -22.98
C PRO A 113 -10.93 -9.64 -21.91
N ARG A 114 -9.69 -10.12 -21.81
CA ARG A 114 -9.25 -11.05 -20.75
C ARG A 114 -9.53 -10.53 -19.36
N CYS A 115 -9.34 -9.23 -19.13
CA CYS A 115 -9.54 -8.64 -17.82
C CYS A 115 -11.03 -8.51 -17.50
N GLY A 116 -11.52 -9.37 -16.62
CA GLY A 116 -12.92 -9.46 -16.22
C GLY A 116 -13.40 -8.22 -15.45
N SER A 117 -14.71 -7.98 -15.48
CA SER A 117 -15.34 -6.87 -14.74
C SER A 117 -15.21 -7.01 -13.21
N TRP A 118 -15.04 -8.23 -12.73
CA TRP A 118 -14.78 -8.53 -11.31
C TRP A 118 -13.44 -7.98 -10.80
N VAL A 119 -12.45 -7.79 -11.70
CA VAL A 119 -11.17 -7.14 -11.38
C VAL A 119 -11.30 -5.63 -11.43
N THR A 120 -11.99 -5.11 -12.47
CA THR A 120 -12.01 -3.67 -12.77
C THR A 120 -13.13 -2.90 -12.10
N GLY A 121 -13.98 -3.59 -11.32
CA GLY A 121 -15.20 -2.97 -10.75
C GLY A 121 -16.13 -2.41 -11.81
N GLY A 122 -16.15 -3.03 -13.01
CA GLY A 122 -16.97 -2.64 -14.15
C GLY A 122 -16.42 -1.50 -15.01
N GLN A 123 -15.18 -1.05 -14.78
CA GLN A 123 -14.52 -0.03 -15.62
C GLN A 123 -13.93 -0.66 -16.89
N ASP A 124 -13.67 0.17 -17.90
CA ASP A 124 -12.99 -0.16 -19.15
C ASP A 124 -11.45 -0.06 -19.05
N THR A 125 -10.96 0.21 -17.85
CA THR A 125 -9.55 0.30 -17.52
C THR A 125 -9.13 -0.77 -16.54
N VAL A 126 -7.84 -1.11 -16.53
CA VAL A 126 -7.19 -2.01 -15.58
C VAL A 126 -5.93 -1.38 -15.03
N ALA A 127 -5.67 -1.56 -13.74
CA ALA A 127 -4.44 -1.17 -13.09
C ALA A 127 -3.45 -2.35 -13.11
N LEU A 128 -2.23 -2.13 -13.59
CA LEU A 128 -1.16 -3.14 -13.69
C LEU A 128 0.06 -2.70 -12.89
N ARG A 129 0.76 -3.66 -12.29
CA ARG A 129 2.02 -3.45 -11.58
C ARG A 129 2.93 -4.68 -11.67
N CYS A 130 4.24 -4.45 -11.79
CA CYS A 130 5.27 -5.46 -11.62
C CYS A 130 6.08 -5.12 -10.35
N PRO A 131 5.87 -5.81 -9.20
CA PRO A 131 6.54 -5.48 -7.95
C PRO A 131 8.01 -5.94 -7.97
N SER A 132 8.88 -5.21 -7.25
CA SER A 132 10.32 -5.52 -7.18
C SER A 132 10.71 -6.47 -6.05
N HIS A 133 9.82 -6.72 -5.07
CA HIS A 133 10.15 -7.57 -3.93
C HIS A 133 10.46 -9.01 -4.36
N PRO A 134 11.60 -9.62 -3.94
CA PRO A 134 12.04 -10.93 -4.43
C PRO A 134 11.00 -12.05 -4.28
N TRP A 135 10.25 -12.08 -3.18
CA TRP A 135 9.18 -13.07 -2.95
C TRP A 135 7.99 -12.88 -3.90
N ALA A 136 7.55 -11.62 -4.09
CA ALA A 136 6.47 -11.33 -5.03
C ALA A 136 6.88 -11.69 -6.46
N HIS A 137 8.09 -11.31 -6.85
CA HIS A 137 8.61 -11.60 -8.18
C HIS A 137 8.76 -13.12 -8.43
N ALA A 138 9.31 -13.86 -7.45
CA ALA A 138 9.41 -15.31 -7.53
C ALA A 138 8.02 -15.99 -7.64
N LEU A 139 7.04 -15.51 -6.87
CA LEU A 139 5.67 -16.04 -6.94
C LEU A 139 5.02 -15.74 -8.29
N LEU A 140 5.12 -14.52 -8.80
CA LEU A 140 4.57 -14.12 -10.08
C LEU A 140 5.25 -14.87 -11.24
N ALA A 141 6.56 -15.05 -11.18
CA ALA A 141 7.29 -15.85 -12.19
C ALA A 141 6.88 -17.32 -12.17
N ALA A 142 6.71 -17.92 -10.98
CA ALA A 142 6.27 -19.32 -10.85
C ALA A 142 4.81 -19.51 -11.28
N TYR A 143 3.94 -18.52 -11.02
CA TYR A 143 2.51 -18.58 -11.29
C TYR A 143 2.13 -18.12 -12.70
N GLY A 144 2.76 -17.06 -13.21
CA GLY A 144 2.44 -16.40 -14.48
C GLY A 144 2.61 -17.33 -15.68
N GLY A 145 3.78 -17.98 -15.73
CA GLY A 145 4.10 -18.97 -16.76
C GLY A 145 3.89 -18.48 -18.20
N PRO A 146 3.81 -19.40 -19.16
CA PRO A 146 3.60 -19.07 -20.58
C PRO A 146 2.19 -18.54 -20.88
N GLU A 147 1.27 -18.62 -19.94
CA GLU A 147 -0.11 -18.13 -20.07
C GLU A 147 -0.25 -16.66 -19.67
N HIS A 148 0.85 -16.02 -19.21
CA HIS A 148 0.88 -14.63 -18.77
C HIS A 148 -0.22 -14.32 -17.72
N ARG A 149 -0.37 -15.24 -16.74
CA ARG A 149 -1.33 -15.07 -15.65
C ARG A 149 -0.92 -13.91 -14.76
N GLY A 150 -1.91 -13.28 -14.15
CA GLY A 150 -1.71 -12.22 -13.17
C GLY A 150 -2.43 -12.50 -11.86
N LEU A 151 -1.98 -11.85 -10.80
CA LEU A 151 -2.59 -11.93 -9.49
C LEU A 151 -3.22 -10.58 -9.13
N THR A 152 -4.51 -10.56 -8.76
CA THR A 152 -5.02 -9.38 -8.05
C THR A 152 -4.37 -9.34 -6.67
N ALA A 153 -3.87 -8.19 -6.24
CA ALA A 153 -3.29 -8.07 -4.90
C ALA A 153 -3.54 -6.68 -4.28
N PRO A 154 -4.78 -6.39 -3.82
CA PRO A 154 -4.99 -5.25 -2.93
C PRO A 154 -4.22 -5.47 -1.63
N SER A 155 -3.99 -4.42 -0.82
CA SER A 155 -3.35 -4.55 0.48
C SER A 155 -4.01 -5.63 1.35
N ALA A 156 -3.22 -6.40 2.11
CA ALA A 156 -3.69 -7.59 2.85
C ALA A 156 -4.26 -7.24 4.24
N ASN A 157 -5.24 -6.31 4.28
CA ASN A 157 -5.94 -5.82 5.47
C ASN A 157 -7.44 -5.73 5.23
N SER A 158 -8.22 -5.59 6.28
CA SER A 158 -9.64 -5.24 6.23
C SER A 158 -9.84 -3.88 5.55
N PHE A 159 -10.93 -3.72 4.78
CA PHE A 159 -11.17 -2.53 3.97
C PHE A 159 -11.22 -1.25 4.83
N GLY A 160 -10.50 -0.21 4.39
CA GLY A 160 -10.42 1.08 5.07
C GLY A 160 -9.43 1.14 6.25
N ARG A 161 -8.83 0.00 6.65
CA ARG A 161 -7.84 -0.06 7.73
C ARG A 161 -6.43 0.23 7.22
N ILE A 162 -5.48 0.41 8.16
CA ILE A 162 -4.06 0.63 7.86
C ILE A 162 -3.53 -0.53 7.02
N SER A 163 -2.78 -0.23 5.97
CA SER A 163 -2.14 -1.28 5.14
C SER A 163 -1.02 -1.99 5.92
N PRO A 164 -0.85 -3.31 5.73
CA PRO A 164 0.16 -4.08 6.43
C PRO A 164 1.54 -3.91 5.80
N SER A 165 2.53 -3.49 6.58
CA SER A 165 3.94 -3.42 6.19
C SER A 165 4.74 -4.67 6.59
N THR A 166 4.14 -5.56 7.40
CA THR A 166 4.75 -6.82 7.86
C THR A 166 3.76 -7.99 7.78
N ALA A 167 4.27 -9.23 7.76
CA ALA A 167 3.44 -10.43 7.85
C ALA A 167 2.66 -10.50 9.17
N GLN A 168 3.19 -9.89 10.25
CA GLN A 168 2.53 -9.86 11.54
C GLN A 168 1.25 -9.01 11.48
N HIS A 169 1.26 -7.84 10.84
CA HIS A 169 0.07 -7.02 10.63
C HIS A 169 -1.03 -7.77 9.86
N VAL A 170 -0.63 -8.60 8.87
CA VAL A 170 -1.58 -9.47 8.14
C VAL A 170 -2.19 -10.52 9.06
N ARG A 171 -1.38 -11.17 9.93
CA ARG A 171 -1.87 -12.19 10.87
C ARG A 171 -2.88 -11.61 11.87
N GLU A 172 -2.64 -10.39 12.34
CA GLU A 172 -3.49 -9.71 13.32
C GLU A 172 -4.83 -9.28 12.73
N ASP A 173 -4.88 -8.85 11.48
CA ASP A 173 -6.12 -8.37 10.85
C ASP A 173 -6.88 -9.51 10.15
N LEU A 174 -6.26 -10.24 9.23
CA LEU A 174 -6.93 -11.25 8.41
C LEU A 174 -6.70 -12.69 8.90
N GLY A 175 -5.51 -13.00 9.41
CA GLY A 175 -5.13 -14.31 9.91
C GLY A 175 -5.15 -15.45 8.89
N GLU A 176 -4.56 -16.58 9.27
CA GLU A 176 -4.56 -17.82 8.46
C GLU A 176 -5.65 -18.79 8.94
N LYS A 177 -6.22 -19.56 8.00
CA LYS A 177 -7.19 -20.64 8.31
C LYS A 177 -6.55 -21.71 9.22
N PRO A 178 -7.31 -22.38 10.10
CA PRO A 178 -8.79 -22.33 10.19
C PRO A 178 -9.35 -21.17 11.01
N ALA A 179 -8.53 -20.42 11.77
CA ALA A 179 -8.99 -19.34 12.62
C ALA A 179 -9.18 -18.01 11.85
N GLY A 180 -8.38 -17.79 10.81
CA GLY A 180 -8.42 -16.59 9.97
C GLY A 180 -9.03 -16.84 8.59
N LYS A 181 -8.78 -15.89 7.68
CA LYS A 181 -9.42 -15.83 6.35
C LYS A 181 -8.53 -16.33 5.21
N LEU A 182 -7.20 -16.38 5.40
CA LEU A 182 -6.22 -16.65 4.36
C LEU A 182 -5.75 -18.10 4.36
N ASP A 183 -5.37 -18.60 3.20
CA ASP A 183 -4.84 -19.97 3.05
C ASP A 183 -3.34 -20.03 3.36
N LEU A 184 -2.61 -18.92 3.17
CA LEU A 184 -1.19 -18.81 3.45
C LEU A 184 -0.76 -17.34 3.60
N ILE A 185 0.18 -17.09 4.49
CA ILE A 185 0.91 -15.81 4.59
C ILE A 185 2.38 -16.10 4.31
N LEU A 186 2.90 -15.56 3.20
CA LEU A 186 4.33 -15.58 2.90
C LEU A 186 5.02 -14.50 3.72
N ASP A 187 6.01 -14.87 4.53
CA ASP A 187 6.74 -13.93 5.37
C ASP A 187 8.12 -13.63 4.79
N GLY A 188 8.19 -12.60 3.93
CA GLY A 188 9.42 -12.11 3.31
C GLY A 188 10.15 -11.03 4.10
N GLY A 189 9.68 -10.70 5.30
CA GLY A 189 10.17 -9.57 6.09
C GLY A 189 9.35 -8.31 5.92
N PRO A 190 9.77 -7.16 6.47
CA PRO A 190 9.10 -5.88 6.34
C PRO A 190 9.19 -5.33 4.92
N CYS A 191 8.20 -4.51 4.53
CA CYS A 191 8.21 -3.80 3.27
C CYS A 191 9.25 -2.67 3.29
N GLU A 192 9.92 -2.43 2.15
CA GLU A 192 10.97 -1.41 2.02
C GLU A 192 10.43 0.01 2.15
N PHE A 193 9.31 0.31 1.44
CA PHE A 193 8.75 1.66 1.39
C PHE A 193 7.61 1.89 2.38
N GLY A 194 6.93 0.85 2.83
CA GLY A 194 5.89 0.91 3.86
C GLY A 194 4.65 1.74 3.51
N ILE A 195 4.59 2.32 2.31
CA ILE A 195 3.44 3.06 1.77
C ILE A 195 3.05 2.51 0.40
N GLU A 196 1.89 2.90 -0.09
CA GLU A 196 1.33 2.43 -1.35
C GLU A 196 2.15 2.86 -2.58
N SER A 197 2.00 2.11 -3.69
CA SER A 197 2.61 2.46 -4.98
C SER A 197 2.07 3.76 -5.55
N THR A 198 2.90 4.53 -6.26
CA THR A 198 2.41 5.62 -7.12
C THR A 198 1.50 5.04 -8.19
N MET A 199 0.36 5.69 -8.46
CA MET A 199 -0.58 5.26 -9.48
C MET A 199 -0.78 6.38 -10.51
N ILE A 200 -0.53 6.05 -11.79
CA ILE A 200 -0.68 6.96 -12.92
C ILE A 200 -1.74 6.45 -13.89
N ASN A 201 -2.62 7.34 -14.34
CA ASN A 201 -3.58 7.08 -15.42
C ASN A 201 -2.95 7.37 -16.78
N LEU A 202 -2.94 6.37 -17.64
CA LEU A 202 -2.47 6.45 -19.03
C LEU A 202 -3.55 6.02 -20.02
N SER A 203 -4.80 5.89 -19.57
CA SER A 203 -5.93 5.47 -20.41
C SER A 203 -6.60 6.64 -21.14
N GLY A 204 -6.32 7.87 -20.71
CA GLY A 204 -6.86 9.11 -21.29
C GLY A 204 -5.99 9.73 -22.37
N SER A 205 -6.25 10.99 -22.68
CA SER A 205 -5.50 11.78 -23.68
C SER A 205 -4.18 12.33 -23.13
N HIS A 206 -3.99 12.35 -21.82
CA HIS A 206 -2.78 12.81 -21.13
C HIS A 206 -2.59 12.03 -19.84
N PRO A 207 -1.35 11.92 -19.35
CA PRO A 207 -1.06 11.23 -18.08
C PRO A 207 -1.55 12.07 -16.88
N GLU A 208 -2.05 11.38 -15.83
CA GLU A 208 -2.53 12.01 -14.60
C GLU A 208 -2.17 11.14 -13.39
N ILE A 209 -1.80 11.75 -12.25
CA ILE A 209 -1.56 11.03 -11.00
C ILE A 209 -2.89 10.73 -10.31
N LEU A 210 -3.19 9.44 -10.13
CA LEU A 210 -4.35 8.96 -9.38
C LEU A 210 -4.06 8.81 -7.89
N ARG A 211 -2.81 8.50 -7.54
CA ARG A 211 -2.34 8.35 -6.16
C ARG A 211 -0.85 8.64 -6.10
N HIS A 212 -0.47 9.48 -5.16
CA HIS A 212 0.94 9.72 -4.86
C HIS A 212 1.57 8.53 -4.13
N GLY A 213 2.87 8.36 -4.29
CA GLY A 213 3.70 7.34 -3.65
C GLY A 213 5.18 7.66 -3.84
N VAL A 214 6.03 6.65 -3.77
CA VAL A 214 7.49 6.81 -3.81
C VAL A 214 8.00 7.39 -5.13
N ILE A 215 7.36 7.02 -6.26
CA ILE A 215 7.67 7.64 -7.56
C ILE A 215 6.97 9.00 -7.60
N THR A 216 7.76 10.07 -7.51
CA THR A 216 7.23 11.43 -7.44
C THR A 216 6.77 11.96 -8.80
N ARG A 217 5.98 13.04 -8.79
CA ARG A 217 5.57 13.77 -10.00
C ARG A 217 6.77 14.14 -10.87
N ALA A 218 7.80 14.74 -10.28
CA ALA A 218 9.00 15.15 -11.01
C ALA A 218 9.70 13.98 -11.72
N MET A 219 9.72 12.80 -11.09
CA MET A 219 10.30 11.58 -11.68
C MET A 219 9.46 11.08 -12.87
N LEU A 220 8.12 11.19 -12.80
CA LEU A 220 7.23 10.83 -13.91
C LEU A 220 7.37 11.81 -15.08
N GLU A 221 7.40 13.11 -14.80
CA GLU A 221 7.58 14.17 -15.79
C GLU A 221 8.92 14.09 -16.52
N GLU A 222 9.98 13.72 -15.80
CA GLU A 222 11.31 13.48 -16.39
C GLU A 222 11.30 12.38 -17.45
N VAL A 223 10.59 11.26 -17.19
CA VAL A 223 10.52 10.12 -18.12
C VAL A 223 9.60 10.40 -19.30
N LEU A 224 8.48 11.08 -19.03
CA LEU A 224 7.42 11.32 -20.03
C LEU A 224 7.68 12.58 -20.88
N ASP A 225 8.56 13.47 -20.43
CA ASP A 225 8.84 14.76 -21.05
C ASP A 225 7.56 15.62 -21.25
N CYS A 226 6.65 15.55 -20.27
CA CYS A 226 5.42 16.33 -20.26
C CYS A 226 4.90 16.52 -18.83
N PRO A 227 4.04 17.54 -18.57
CA PRO A 227 3.38 17.71 -17.28
C PRO A 227 2.48 16.53 -16.92
N VAL A 228 2.52 16.12 -15.62
CA VAL A 228 1.67 15.07 -15.06
C VAL A 228 0.85 15.64 -13.89
N PRO A 229 -0.31 16.24 -14.15
CA PRO A 229 -1.17 16.81 -13.12
C PRO A 229 -1.83 15.73 -12.25
N ASP A 230 -2.41 16.15 -11.14
CA ASP A 230 -3.31 15.31 -10.36
C ASP A 230 -4.60 15.05 -11.13
N ALA A 231 -5.11 13.84 -11.00
CA ALA A 231 -6.30 13.40 -11.71
C ALA A 231 -7.57 14.13 -11.22
N GLY A 232 -8.36 14.60 -12.16
CA GLY A 232 -9.65 15.23 -11.90
C GLY A 232 -10.74 14.26 -11.41
N ALA A 233 -11.95 14.79 -11.25
CA ALA A 233 -13.11 14.03 -10.77
C ALA A 233 -13.56 12.92 -11.76
N ASP A 234 -13.34 13.13 -13.06
CA ASP A 234 -13.76 12.21 -14.12
C ASP A 234 -12.77 11.08 -14.39
N ALA A 235 -11.63 11.07 -13.68
CA ALA A 235 -10.62 10.05 -13.81
C ALA A 235 -11.12 8.67 -13.34
N PRO A 236 -10.53 7.57 -13.81
CA PRO A 236 -10.90 6.22 -13.38
C PRO A 236 -10.87 6.08 -11.86
N ARG A 237 -11.81 5.31 -11.31
CA ARG A 237 -11.78 4.96 -9.87
C ARG A 237 -10.51 4.18 -9.57
N ALA A 238 -9.85 4.54 -8.46
CA ALA A 238 -8.64 3.90 -8.00
C ALA A 238 -8.65 3.72 -6.47
N SER A 239 -7.89 2.75 -5.98
CA SER A 239 -7.68 2.57 -4.53
C SER A 239 -6.94 3.78 -3.96
N GLY A 240 -7.33 4.26 -2.76
CA GLY A 240 -6.70 5.39 -2.09
C GLY A 240 -7.34 6.75 -2.38
N ARG A 241 -8.40 6.84 -3.21
CA ARG A 241 -9.12 8.10 -3.50
C ARG A 241 -10.38 8.32 -2.64
N LEU A 242 -10.59 7.53 -1.61
CA LEU A 242 -11.71 7.73 -0.67
C LEU A 242 -11.30 8.71 0.43
N LYS A 243 -12.28 9.50 0.92
CA LYS A 243 -12.06 10.48 2.01
C LYS A 243 -11.60 9.86 3.34
N SER A 244 -11.80 8.56 3.55
CA SER A 244 -11.31 7.81 4.70
C SER A 244 -10.78 6.49 4.18
N HIS A 245 -9.46 6.37 4.12
CA HIS A 245 -8.74 5.18 3.72
C HIS A 245 -7.47 5.09 4.57
N TYR A 246 -6.98 3.87 4.83
CA TYR A 246 -5.77 3.63 5.64
C TYR A 246 -5.88 4.09 7.11
N ALA A 247 -7.10 4.15 7.67
CA ALA A 247 -7.34 4.68 8.99
C ALA A 247 -7.10 3.63 10.10
N PRO A 248 -6.44 4.00 11.23
CA PRO A 248 -6.41 3.19 12.43
C PRO A 248 -7.81 3.03 13.04
N LYS A 249 -7.98 2.09 13.99
CA LYS A 249 -9.23 1.93 14.77
C LYS A 249 -9.47 3.16 15.64
N THR A 250 -8.39 3.63 16.27
CA THR A 250 -8.39 4.86 17.08
C THR A 250 -8.31 6.07 16.17
N ARG A 251 -9.11 7.10 16.44
CA ARG A 251 -9.15 8.29 15.59
C ARG A 251 -7.79 8.97 15.51
N ALA A 252 -7.22 9.10 14.30
CA ALA A 252 -6.00 9.83 14.02
C ALA A 252 -6.30 11.27 13.58
N GLU A 253 -5.37 12.18 13.88
CA GLU A 253 -5.40 13.58 13.46
C GLU A 253 -4.03 13.95 12.89
N LEU A 254 -3.99 14.40 11.64
CA LEU A 254 -2.76 14.87 11.01
C LEU A 254 -2.55 16.37 11.30
N LEU A 255 -1.40 16.73 11.85
CA LEU A 255 -1.11 18.08 12.32
C LEU A 255 0.29 18.55 11.91
N PRO A 256 0.46 19.85 11.59
CA PRO A 256 1.80 20.45 11.57
C PRO A 256 2.49 20.28 12.92
N ALA A 257 3.80 19.99 12.91
CA ALA A 257 4.58 19.77 14.13
C ALA A 257 4.40 20.89 15.16
N ALA A 258 4.33 22.15 14.69
CA ALA A 258 4.15 23.33 15.56
C ALA A 258 2.78 23.37 16.29
N GLN A 259 1.75 22.72 15.78
CA GLN A 259 0.40 22.70 16.36
C GLN A 259 0.19 21.51 17.32
N LEU A 260 1.04 20.51 17.26
CA LEU A 260 0.85 19.28 18.05
C LEU A 260 0.82 19.53 19.58
N PRO A 261 1.71 20.35 20.19
CA PRO A 261 1.67 20.58 21.63
C PRO A 261 0.37 21.27 22.11
N GLU A 262 -0.13 22.25 21.37
CA GLU A 262 -1.40 22.94 21.68
C GLU A 262 -2.57 21.97 21.57
N ARG A 263 -2.64 21.20 20.48
CA ARG A 263 -3.69 20.20 20.31
C ARG A 263 -3.65 19.10 21.36
N ALA A 264 -2.47 18.66 21.75
CA ALA A 264 -2.29 17.70 22.84
C ALA A 264 -2.80 18.25 24.18
N ALA A 265 -2.60 19.55 24.46
CA ALA A 265 -3.11 20.18 25.66
C ALA A 265 -4.65 20.26 25.68
N GLU A 266 -5.28 20.58 24.57
CA GLU A 266 -6.74 20.55 24.43
C GLU A 266 -7.29 19.15 24.72
N LEU A 267 -6.77 18.12 24.05
CA LEU A 267 -7.19 16.72 24.20
C LEU A 267 -6.98 16.21 25.65
N ALA A 268 -5.85 16.56 26.26
CA ALA A 268 -5.58 16.22 27.66
C ALA A 268 -6.59 16.88 28.63
N SER A 269 -7.01 18.13 28.36
CA SER A 269 -8.04 18.80 29.14
C SER A 269 -9.42 18.14 29.07
N GLU A 270 -9.70 17.44 27.96
CA GLU A 270 -10.90 16.62 27.74
C GLU A 270 -10.79 15.20 28.34
N GLY A 271 -9.66 14.86 28.97
CA GLY A 271 -9.39 13.53 29.52
C GLY A 271 -9.18 12.46 28.43
N ILE A 272 -8.69 12.87 27.25
CA ILE A 272 -8.36 11.98 26.14
C ILE A 272 -6.95 11.42 26.35
N VAL A 273 -6.81 10.12 26.16
CA VAL A 273 -5.51 9.41 26.15
C VAL A 273 -4.84 9.56 24.80
N LEU A 274 -3.56 9.88 24.76
CA LEU A 274 -2.81 10.18 23.55
C LEU A 274 -1.85 9.04 23.20
N ALA A 275 -1.74 8.73 21.89
CA ALA A 275 -0.63 7.99 21.31
C ALA A 275 -0.08 8.83 20.15
N VAL A 276 1.16 9.25 20.21
CA VAL A 276 1.68 10.36 19.39
C VAL A 276 2.78 9.86 18.44
N MET A 277 2.73 10.28 17.18
CA MET A 277 3.87 10.20 16.25
C MET A 277 4.41 11.59 15.96
N GLY A 278 5.70 11.80 16.17
CA GLY A 278 6.33 13.09 15.90
C GLY A 278 7.82 13.11 16.19
N PRO A 279 8.54 14.19 15.80
CA PRO A 279 9.94 14.36 16.15
C PRO A 279 10.17 14.26 17.65
N GLN A 280 11.28 13.68 18.08
CA GLN A 280 11.59 13.44 19.50
C GLN A 280 11.50 14.71 20.36
N MET A 281 11.87 15.86 19.80
CA MET A 281 11.78 17.13 20.50
C MET A 281 10.35 17.48 20.96
N LEU A 282 9.31 17.04 20.24
CA LEU A 282 7.91 17.30 20.59
C LEU A 282 7.48 16.55 21.85
N ARG A 283 8.12 15.44 22.18
CA ARG A 283 7.81 14.68 23.40
C ARG A 283 7.99 15.54 24.66
N ALA A 284 9.03 16.36 24.69
CA ALA A 284 9.30 17.26 25.81
C ALA A 284 8.33 18.45 25.89
N LEU A 285 7.60 18.74 24.82
CA LEU A 285 6.62 19.83 24.73
C LEU A 285 5.19 19.37 25.02
N LEU A 286 4.96 18.06 25.18
CA LEU A 286 3.64 17.55 25.58
C LEU A 286 3.29 18.00 26.99
N PRO A 287 2.00 18.30 27.27
CA PRO A 287 1.59 18.78 28.59
C PRO A 287 1.83 17.70 29.65
N ALA A 288 2.29 18.12 30.83
CA ALA A 288 2.64 17.21 31.94
C ALA A 288 1.43 16.42 32.49
N ASN A 289 0.22 16.90 32.24
CA ASN A 289 -1.02 16.23 32.62
C ASN A 289 -1.61 15.34 31.51
N ALA A 290 -0.94 15.24 30.34
CA ALA A 290 -1.40 14.35 29.28
C ALA A 290 -1.12 12.88 29.67
N GLU A 291 -2.15 12.06 29.60
CA GLU A 291 -2.00 10.62 29.67
C GLU A 291 -1.51 10.11 28.30
N LEU A 292 -0.24 9.65 28.28
CA LEU A 292 0.43 9.20 27.05
C LEU A 292 0.52 7.69 27.04
N ALA A 293 -0.24 7.04 26.16
CA ALA A 293 -0.21 5.59 25.96
C ALA A 293 1.04 5.13 25.19
N ALA A 294 1.43 5.89 24.15
CA ALA A 294 2.63 5.61 23.36
C ALA A 294 3.19 6.88 22.70
N PHE A 295 4.48 6.85 22.37
CA PHE A 295 5.13 7.86 21.55
C PHE A 295 6.09 7.19 20.57
N VAL A 296 5.86 7.36 19.28
CA VAL A 296 6.71 6.88 18.22
C VAL A 296 7.47 8.07 17.62
N GLU A 297 8.79 7.95 17.60
CA GLU A 297 9.65 8.97 16.99
C GLU A 297 9.52 8.95 15.47
N ALA A 298 9.16 10.09 14.90
CA ALA A 298 9.09 10.26 13.45
C ALA A 298 10.49 10.53 12.88
N PRO A 299 10.93 9.81 11.83
CA PRO A 299 12.19 10.10 11.14
C PRO A 299 12.20 11.50 10.50
N ASP A 300 13.39 12.10 10.40
CA ASP A 300 13.56 13.44 9.83
C ASP A 300 13.51 13.47 8.30
N ASP A 301 13.88 12.36 7.63
CA ASP A 301 13.84 12.31 6.18
C ASP A 301 12.53 11.70 5.64
N VAL A 302 12.09 12.20 4.47
CA VAL A 302 10.79 11.87 3.87
C VAL A 302 10.64 10.37 3.54
N LEU A 303 11.71 9.72 3.09
CA LEU A 303 11.64 8.30 2.69
C LEU A 303 11.50 7.40 3.91
N SER A 304 12.31 7.62 4.94
CA SER A 304 12.22 6.88 6.21
C SER A 304 10.89 7.17 6.93
N TYR A 305 10.40 8.42 6.88
CA TYR A 305 9.09 8.77 7.43
C TYR A 305 7.97 7.96 6.73
N GLY A 306 7.95 7.95 5.39
CA GLY A 306 7.00 7.14 4.63
C GLY A 306 7.08 5.66 4.97
N ALA A 307 8.30 5.10 5.00
CA ALA A 307 8.53 3.70 5.28
C ALA A 307 8.08 3.26 6.69
N SER A 308 8.18 4.15 7.69
CA SER A 308 7.78 3.87 9.07
C SER A 308 6.32 4.21 9.39
N LEU A 309 5.62 4.97 8.52
CA LEU A 309 4.31 5.53 8.83
C LEU A 309 3.27 4.47 9.22
N TYR A 310 3.07 3.45 8.39
CA TYR A 310 2.05 2.43 8.69
C TYR A 310 2.46 1.54 9.87
N GLU A 311 3.74 1.24 10.04
CA GLU A 311 4.26 0.53 11.21
C GLU A 311 3.97 1.32 12.48
N ALA A 312 4.31 2.61 12.49
CA ALA A 312 4.03 3.51 13.61
C ALA A 312 2.53 3.60 13.92
N LEU A 313 1.67 3.71 12.90
CA LEU A 313 0.22 3.74 13.10
C LEU A 313 -0.32 2.43 13.69
N HIS A 314 0.22 1.27 13.29
CA HIS A 314 -0.12 -0.02 13.90
C HIS A 314 0.31 -0.05 15.37
N GLU A 315 1.54 0.36 15.70
CA GLU A 315 2.04 0.42 17.08
C GLU A 315 1.19 1.34 17.95
N LEU A 316 0.86 2.53 17.45
CA LEU A 316 0.04 3.51 18.18
C LEU A 316 -1.41 3.03 18.38
N ASP A 317 -1.98 2.31 17.41
CA ASP A 317 -3.32 1.75 17.53
C ASP A 317 -3.35 0.59 18.55
N HIS A 318 -2.30 -0.25 18.57
CA HIS A 318 -2.11 -1.32 19.57
C HIS A 318 -2.00 -0.78 21.01
N ALA A 319 -1.48 0.42 21.23
CA ALA A 319 -1.40 1.02 22.56
C ALA A 319 -2.78 1.21 23.23
N PHE A 320 -3.86 1.13 22.45
CA PHE A 320 -5.23 1.20 22.94
C PHE A 320 -5.93 -0.17 23.01
N GLU A 321 -5.26 -1.28 22.65
CA GLU A 321 -5.86 -2.61 22.74
C GLU A 321 -6.16 -2.97 24.21
N GLY A 322 -7.40 -3.42 24.45
CA GLY A 322 -7.88 -3.71 25.80
C GLY A 322 -8.42 -2.48 26.57
N ASN A 323 -8.29 -1.29 26.02
CA ASN A 323 -8.85 -0.03 26.54
C ASN A 323 -9.99 0.47 25.66
N ASP A 324 -10.80 1.40 26.19
CA ASP A 324 -11.84 2.08 25.43
C ASP A 324 -11.19 3.03 24.38
N CYS A 325 -11.00 2.53 23.15
CA CYS A 325 -10.41 3.30 22.04
C CYS A 325 -11.25 4.54 21.67
N THR A 326 -12.49 4.67 22.16
CA THR A 326 -13.29 5.89 21.93
C THR A 326 -12.74 7.11 22.65
N ARG A 327 -11.96 6.91 23.72
CA ARG A 327 -11.25 7.95 24.48
C ARG A 327 -9.81 8.16 24.03
N GLY A 328 -9.35 7.42 23.02
CA GLY A 328 -8.03 7.55 22.43
C GLY A 328 -7.98 8.53 21.27
N ARG A 329 -6.81 9.17 21.06
CA ARG A 329 -6.48 9.95 19.85
C ARG A 329 -5.05 9.70 19.45
N ILE A 330 -4.82 9.69 18.13
CA ILE A 330 -3.49 9.53 17.53
C ILE A 330 -3.12 10.83 16.80
N PRO A 331 -2.59 11.86 17.49
CA PRO A 331 -1.98 12.98 16.79
C PRO A 331 -0.71 12.57 16.06
N VAL A 332 -0.71 12.75 14.74
CA VAL A 332 0.43 12.47 13.87
C VAL A 332 0.99 13.78 13.37
N SER A 333 2.27 14.03 13.66
CA SER A 333 2.97 15.22 13.20
C SER A 333 3.73 14.95 11.92
N TYR A 334 3.59 15.83 10.95
CA TYR A 334 4.44 15.86 9.76
C TYR A 334 5.41 17.04 9.81
N THR A 335 6.68 16.78 9.47
CA THR A 335 7.74 17.78 9.39
C THR A 335 8.04 18.23 7.96
N HIS A 336 7.58 17.46 6.96
CA HIS A 336 7.89 17.68 5.55
C HIS A 336 6.62 17.91 4.73
N LEU A 337 6.53 19.04 4.04
CA LEU A 337 5.40 19.45 3.19
C LEU A 337 4.98 18.39 2.13
N ARG A 338 5.90 17.50 1.72
CA ARG A 338 5.62 16.45 0.75
C ARG A 338 4.97 15.20 1.35
N ALA A 339 5.14 14.94 2.64
CA ALA A 339 4.42 13.88 3.33
C ALA A 339 2.90 14.18 3.39
N HIS A 340 2.52 15.45 3.28
CA HIS A 340 1.14 15.90 3.24
C HIS A 340 0.35 15.30 2.06
N GLU A 341 0.98 15.12 0.88
CA GLU A 341 0.30 14.58 -0.30
C GLU A 341 -0.04 13.09 -0.13
N THR A 342 0.78 12.34 0.61
CA THR A 342 0.55 10.91 0.92
C THR A 342 -0.36 10.71 2.14
N LEU A 343 -0.42 11.71 3.04
CA LEU A 343 -1.15 11.65 4.31
C LEU A 343 -2.52 12.34 4.25
N SER A 344 -2.85 13.05 3.16
CA SER A 344 -4.14 13.73 3.00
C SER A 344 -5.34 12.77 3.01
N ASP A 345 -5.09 11.46 2.91
CA ASP A 345 -6.10 10.41 2.90
C ASP A 345 -6.32 9.76 4.29
N LEU A 346 -5.55 10.18 5.32
CA LEU A 346 -5.78 9.82 6.72
C LEU A 346 -6.84 10.73 7.36
#